data_46c62011b7da23450e4f253b0cc73267
#
_entry.id   46c62011b7da23450e4f253b0cc73267
#
_cell.length_a   1.000
_cell.length_b   1.000
_cell.length_c   1.000
_cell.angle_alpha   90.00
_cell.angle_beta   90.00
_cell.angle_gamma   90.00
#
_symmetry.space_group_name_H-M   'P 1'
#
loop_
_entity.id
_entity.type
_entity.pdbx_description
1 polymer ?
#
loop_
_entity_poly.entity_id
_entity_poly.type
_entity_poly.pdbx_seq_one_letter_code
_entity_poly.pdbx_strand_id
1 'polypeptide(L)'
;GRLFPRENQYDVDMQYQTEVDNETAGLDTHFCPYDLRFTLPAHSSTEISLLCTVHPVQDTPVLSRPQADTAAIEIAHVQEYYDSLKQQAGYGDDAFANTLVVAADQFLARRDSTGLMTILAGLPWFTDWGRDTMIAFSGLTLATRRFSDAREILLTFAQYVHHGMVPNMFPDDERDPLYNTADASLWYFYAVDAYLKVTGQPSDYDYIQRRIYPVLREIIHAYAHGTDFSIYMDDDALIHAGSGLDQVTWMDVRVGDW
;
A
#
# COMPACT_ATOMS: atom_id res chain seq x y z
N GLY A 1 -34.29 -15.70 -2.88
CA GLY A 1 -34.20 -14.43 -3.55
C GLY A 1 -34.33 -14.56 -5.06
N ARG A 2 -34.62 -13.47 -5.71
CA ARG A 2 -34.64 -13.38 -7.17
C ARG A 2 -33.86 -12.15 -7.61
N LEU A 3 -33.09 -12.31 -8.70
CA LEU A 3 -32.42 -11.21 -9.39
C LEU A 3 -33.36 -10.66 -10.47
N PHE A 4 -33.48 -9.34 -10.50
CA PHE A 4 -34.24 -8.61 -11.51
C PHE A 4 -33.29 -7.66 -12.24
N PRO A 5 -33.12 -7.80 -13.56
CA PRO A 5 -32.37 -6.81 -14.32
C PRO A 5 -33.00 -5.41 -14.19
N ARG A 6 -32.15 -4.39 -14.06
CA ARG A 6 -32.59 -2.98 -14.05
C ARG A 6 -32.60 -2.43 -15.48
N GLU A 7 -33.65 -1.69 -15.85
CA GLU A 7 -33.71 -0.99 -17.13
C GLU A 7 -32.66 0.13 -17.19
N ASN A 8 -32.55 0.90 -16.11
CA ASN A 8 -31.46 1.85 -15.92
C ASN A 8 -30.39 1.22 -15.03
N GLN A 9 -29.25 0.89 -15.63
CA GLN A 9 -28.14 0.19 -14.95
C GLN A 9 -27.23 1.11 -14.18
N TYR A 10 -27.48 2.41 -14.15
CA TYR A 10 -26.64 3.37 -13.46
C TYR A 10 -27.46 4.23 -12.50
N ASP A 11 -26.96 4.37 -11.29
CA ASP A 11 -27.37 5.42 -10.36
C ASP A 11 -26.37 6.57 -10.50
N VAL A 12 -26.85 7.69 -11.05
CA VAL A 12 -26.03 8.87 -11.36
C VAL A 12 -26.09 9.88 -10.22
N ASP A 13 -25.06 10.71 -10.13
CA ASP A 13 -24.97 11.81 -9.15
C ASP A 13 -25.15 11.36 -7.70
N MET A 14 -24.62 10.17 -7.37
CA MET A 14 -24.54 9.71 -5.98
C MET A 14 -23.55 10.58 -5.22
N GLN A 15 -24.03 11.27 -4.19
CA GLN A 15 -23.21 12.18 -3.40
C GLN A 15 -22.62 11.47 -2.18
N TYR A 16 -21.32 11.60 -2.02
CA TYR A 16 -20.56 11.17 -0.87
C TYR A 16 -20.12 12.36 -0.03
N GLN A 17 -20.72 12.53 1.13
CA GLN A 17 -20.45 13.69 1.98
C GLN A 17 -18.99 13.73 2.46
N THR A 18 -18.40 12.58 2.76
CA THR A 18 -16.99 12.48 3.15
C THR A 18 -16.05 13.02 2.08
N GLU A 19 -16.33 12.73 0.80
CA GLU A 19 -15.53 13.25 -0.30
C GLU A 19 -15.68 14.75 -0.45
N VAL A 20 -16.92 15.26 -0.30
CA VAL A 20 -17.18 16.69 -0.30
C VAL A 20 -16.48 17.40 0.84
N ASP A 21 -16.49 16.81 2.03
CA ASP A 21 -15.81 17.34 3.23
C ASP A 21 -14.27 17.34 3.07
N ASN A 22 -13.74 16.45 2.26
CA ASN A 22 -12.31 16.37 1.90
C ASN A 22 -11.94 17.19 0.65
N GLU A 23 -12.85 18.03 0.15
CA GLU A 23 -12.65 18.85 -1.06
C GLU A 23 -12.33 18.04 -2.33
N THR A 24 -12.78 16.78 -2.38
CA THR A 24 -12.67 15.90 -3.53
C THR A 24 -13.94 15.85 -4.35
N ALA A 25 -13.94 15.17 -5.50
CA ALA A 25 -15.12 15.03 -6.36
C ALA A 25 -16.18 14.17 -5.66
N GLY A 26 -17.11 14.81 -4.97
CA GLY A 26 -18.11 14.14 -4.14
C GLY A 26 -19.30 13.54 -4.90
N LEU A 27 -19.28 13.54 -6.24
CA LEU A 27 -20.34 12.94 -7.07
C LEU A 27 -19.76 11.78 -7.88
N ASP A 28 -20.48 10.66 -7.90
CA ASP A 28 -20.08 9.49 -8.66
C ASP A 28 -21.29 8.81 -9.32
N THR A 29 -21.02 7.92 -10.27
CA THR A 29 -22.02 7.14 -10.99
C THR A 29 -21.79 5.67 -10.76
N HIS A 30 -22.78 4.98 -10.18
CA HIS A 30 -22.68 3.57 -9.84
C HIS A 30 -23.32 2.70 -10.91
N PHE A 31 -22.60 1.65 -11.29
CA PHE A 31 -23.16 0.58 -12.11
C PHE A 31 -23.97 -0.39 -11.25
N CYS A 32 -25.28 -0.43 -11.50
CA CYS A 32 -26.24 -1.23 -10.74
C CYS A 32 -27.10 -2.09 -11.68
N PRO A 33 -26.58 -3.16 -12.24
CA PRO A 33 -27.26 -3.92 -13.30
C PRO A 33 -28.47 -4.74 -12.82
N TYR A 34 -28.56 -5.03 -11.52
CA TYR A 34 -29.59 -5.92 -10.96
C TYR A 34 -30.10 -5.43 -9.61
N ASP A 35 -31.39 -5.70 -9.35
CA ASP A 35 -31.96 -5.67 -8.00
C ASP A 35 -32.03 -7.10 -7.45
N LEU A 36 -31.60 -7.30 -6.21
CA LEU A 36 -31.84 -8.52 -5.45
C LEU A 36 -33.07 -8.34 -4.56
N ARG A 37 -34.14 -9.11 -4.81
CA ARG A 37 -35.38 -9.07 -4.01
C ARG A 37 -35.59 -10.39 -3.30
N PHE A 38 -35.93 -10.31 -2.02
CA PHE A 38 -36.30 -11.46 -1.20
C PHE A 38 -37.36 -11.07 -0.19
N THR A 39 -38.13 -12.06 0.24
CA THR A 39 -39.14 -11.90 1.30
C THR A 39 -38.63 -12.58 2.55
N LEU A 40 -38.59 -11.85 3.65
CA LEU A 40 -38.24 -12.37 4.95
C LEU A 40 -39.52 -12.50 5.79
N PRO A 41 -39.95 -13.73 6.12
CA PRO A 41 -41.10 -13.92 7.02
C PRO A 41 -40.83 -13.34 8.40
N ALA A 42 -41.91 -12.95 9.11
CA ALA A 42 -41.77 -12.46 10.47
C ALA A 42 -41.09 -13.50 11.37
N HIS A 43 -40.21 -13.05 12.26
CA HIS A 43 -39.45 -13.90 13.19
C HIS A 43 -38.56 -14.96 12.53
N SER A 44 -38.13 -14.73 11.28
CA SER A 44 -37.18 -15.58 10.58
C SER A 44 -35.91 -14.82 10.23
N SER A 45 -34.83 -15.56 9.93
CA SER A 45 -33.59 -15.04 9.36
C SER A 45 -33.26 -15.76 8.06
N THR A 46 -32.53 -15.10 7.20
CA THR A 46 -31.97 -15.72 6.00
C THR A 46 -30.54 -15.22 5.79
N GLU A 47 -29.72 -16.08 5.29
CA GLU A 47 -28.34 -15.75 4.90
C GLU A 47 -28.28 -15.52 3.40
N ILE A 48 -27.56 -14.47 3.01
CA ILE A 48 -27.32 -14.14 1.60
C ILE A 48 -25.83 -13.94 1.44
N SER A 49 -25.24 -14.69 0.54
CA SER A 49 -23.83 -14.58 0.19
C SER A 49 -23.70 -13.88 -1.16
N LEU A 50 -22.83 -12.88 -1.22
CA LEU A 50 -22.44 -12.18 -2.44
C LEU A 50 -20.96 -12.43 -2.68
N LEU A 51 -20.62 -12.98 -3.85
CA LEU A 51 -19.24 -13.17 -4.27
C LEU A 51 -18.91 -12.15 -5.36
N CYS A 52 -17.90 -11.30 -5.07
CA CYS A 52 -17.32 -10.37 -6.03
C CYS A 52 -15.87 -10.79 -6.32
N THR A 53 -15.47 -10.71 -7.60
CA THR A 53 -14.10 -11.00 -8.00
C THR A 53 -13.64 -10.01 -9.07
N VAL A 54 -12.33 -9.71 -9.06
CA VAL A 54 -11.65 -8.90 -10.10
C VAL A 54 -10.89 -9.75 -11.12
N HIS A 55 -10.96 -11.08 -11.00
CA HIS A 55 -10.34 -11.97 -11.97
C HIS A 55 -11.02 -11.87 -13.33
N PRO A 56 -10.27 -11.98 -14.44
CA PRO A 56 -10.83 -12.07 -15.78
C PRO A 56 -11.87 -13.21 -15.87
N VAL A 57 -12.95 -12.98 -16.62
CA VAL A 57 -14.05 -13.96 -16.74
C VAL A 57 -13.58 -15.34 -17.19
N GLN A 58 -12.57 -15.39 -18.09
CA GLN A 58 -11.98 -16.64 -18.58
C GLN A 58 -11.18 -17.41 -17.52
N ASP A 59 -10.68 -16.72 -16.50
CA ASP A 59 -9.86 -17.30 -15.43
C ASP A 59 -10.67 -17.52 -14.14
N THR A 60 -11.90 -17.03 -14.12
CA THR A 60 -12.81 -17.25 -13.00
C THR A 60 -13.38 -18.66 -13.12
N PRO A 61 -13.18 -19.56 -12.15
CA PRO A 61 -13.90 -20.81 -12.11
C PRO A 61 -15.39 -20.48 -12.21
N VAL A 62 -16.04 -20.90 -13.28
CA VAL A 62 -17.48 -20.73 -13.41
C VAL A 62 -18.09 -21.49 -12.25
N LEU A 63 -18.45 -20.76 -11.21
CA LEU A 63 -19.32 -21.28 -10.15
C LEU A 63 -20.67 -21.56 -10.80
N SER A 64 -20.74 -22.70 -11.48
CA SER A 64 -21.92 -23.15 -12.21
C SER A 64 -23.18 -23.30 -11.31
N ARG A 65 -22.93 -23.37 -10.00
CA ARG A 65 -23.87 -23.10 -8.89
C ARG A 65 -23.06 -22.70 -7.67
N PRO A 66 -23.34 -21.56 -7.00
CA PRO A 66 -22.82 -21.30 -5.68
C PRO A 66 -23.24 -22.48 -4.78
N GLN A 67 -22.27 -23.18 -4.23
CA GLN A 67 -22.58 -24.16 -3.20
C GLN A 67 -23.08 -23.40 -1.98
N ALA A 68 -24.04 -23.95 -1.24
CA ALA A 68 -24.61 -23.31 -0.06
C ALA A 68 -23.54 -22.90 0.97
N ASP A 69 -22.36 -23.55 0.91
CA ASP A 69 -21.26 -23.37 1.85
C ASP A 69 -20.14 -22.44 1.34
N THR A 70 -20.29 -21.80 0.16
CA THR A 70 -19.22 -21.00 -0.44
C THR A 70 -18.74 -19.90 0.51
N ALA A 71 -19.65 -19.18 1.17
CA ALA A 71 -19.29 -18.14 2.13
C ALA A 71 -18.54 -18.70 3.35
N ALA A 72 -18.97 -19.84 3.88
CA ALA A 72 -18.32 -20.49 5.01
C ALA A 72 -16.89 -20.96 4.64
N ILE A 73 -16.71 -21.47 3.42
CA ILE A 73 -15.40 -21.88 2.89
C ILE A 73 -14.48 -20.67 2.77
N GLU A 74 -14.94 -19.57 2.18
CA GLU A 74 -14.13 -18.36 2.03
C GLU A 74 -13.78 -17.72 3.39
N ILE A 75 -14.73 -17.68 4.32
CA ILE A 75 -14.47 -17.21 5.70
C ILE A 75 -13.39 -18.09 6.36
N ALA A 76 -13.46 -19.41 6.21
CA ALA A 76 -12.46 -20.31 6.75
C ALA A 76 -11.07 -20.05 6.14
N HIS A 77 -10.96 -19.87 4.83
CA HIS A 77 -9.70 -19.53 4.16
C HIS A 77 -9.10 -18.21 4.69
N VAL A 78 -9.92 -17.17 4.85
CA VAL A 78 -9.47 -15.89 5.41
C VAL A 78 -9.00 -16.06 6.86
N GLN A 79 -9.70 -16.86 7.67
CA GLN A 79 -9.30 -17.15 9.04
C GLN A 79 -7.98 -17.93 9.09
N GLU A 80 -7.83 -18.98 8.29
CA GLU A 80 -6.58 -19.73 8.17
C GLU A 80 -5.41 -18.84 7.76
N TYR A 81 -5.64 -17.94 6.81
CA TYR A 81 -4.65 -16.96 6.40
C TYR A 81 -4.24 -16.05 7.56
N TYR A 82 -5.19 -15.43 8.27
CA TYR A 82 -4.89 -14.58 9.42
C TYR A 82 -4.22 -15.33 10.56
N ASP A 83 -4.60 -16.56 10.81
CA ASP A 83 -3.97 -17.39 11.83
C ASP A 83 -2.52 -17.73 11.46
N SER A 84 -2.23 -17.92 10.17
CA SER A 84 -0.86 -18.07 9.67
C SER A 84 -0.02 -16.83 9.90
N LEU A 85 -0.56 -15.63 9.68
CA LEU A 85 0.13 -14.35 9.94
C LEU A 85 0.44 -14.18 11.43
N LYS A 86 -0.53 -14.46 12.31
CA LYS A 86 -0.33 -14.40 13.76
C LYS A 86 0.74 -15.40 14.24
N GLN A 87 0.69 -16.61 13.70
CA GLN A 87 1.70 -17.64 14.00
C GLN A 87 3.10 -17.21 13.54
N GLN A 88 3.21 -16.66 12.33
CA GLN A 88 4.47 -16.13 11.79
C GLN A 88 5.03 -15.02 12.66
N ALA A 89 4.20 -14.08 13.10
CA ALA A 89 4.58 -12.95 13.93
C ALA A 89 5.06 -13.39 15.31
N GLY A 90 4.48 -14.47 15.88
CA GLY A 90 4.97 -15.14 17.07
C GLY A 90 4.68 -14.43 18.38
N TYR A 91 3.59 -13.65 18.47
CA TYR A 91 3.16 -12.97 19.68
C TYR A 91 2.33 -13.85 20.64
N GLY A 92 2.15 -15.14 20.31
CA GLY A 92 1.40 -16.09 21.15
C GLY A 92 -0.05 -15.65 21.37
N ASP A 93 -0.49 -15.64 22.61
CA ASP A 93 -1.89 -15.32 23.00
C ASP A 93 -2.16 -13.82 23.20
N ASP A 94 -1.21 -12.94 22.83
CA ASP A 94 -1.42 -11.49 22.91
C ASP A 94 -2.46 -11.05 21.86
N ALA A 95 -3.69 -10.87 22.31
CA ALA A 95 -4.82 -10.53 21.45
C ALA A 95 -4.65 -9.15 20.78
N PHE A 96 -4.02 -8.18 21.48
CA PHE A 96 -3.80 -6.85 20.93
C PHE A 96 -2.73 -6.89 19.82
N ALA A 97 -1.58 -7.52 20.09
CA ALA A 97 -0.54 -7.68 19.10
C ALA A 97 -1.04 -8.45 17.86
N ASN A 98 -1.80 -9.53 18.07
CA ASN A 98 -2.41 -10.30 16.98
C ASN A 98 -3.41 -9.49 16.14
N THR A 99 -4.15 -8.57 16.76
CA THR A 99 -5.03 -7.64 16.03
C THR A 99 -4.21 -6.70 15.15
N LEU A 100 -3.09 -6.16 15.68
CA LEU A 100 -2.19 -5.30 14.89
C LEU A 100 -1.52 -6.06 13.74
N VAL A 101 -1.16 -7.33 13.91
CA VAL A 101 -0.61 -8.17 12.83
C VAL A 101 -1.59 -8.28 11.67
N VAL A 102 -2.87 -8.54 11.95
CA VAL A 102 -3.91 -8.63 10.93
C VAL A 102 -4.16 -7.26 10.29
N ALA A 103 -4.18 -6.18 11.09
CA ALA A 103 -4.35 -4.82 10.57
C ALA A 103 -3.18 -4.40 9.66
N ALA A 104 -1.95 -4.80 9.98
CA ALA A 104 -0.76 -4.51 9.18
C ALA A 104 -0.86 -5.10 7.77
N ASP A 105 -1.50 -6.26 7.61
CA ASP A 105 -1.67 -6.92 6.30
C ASP A 105 -2.48 -6.07 5.31
N GLN A 106 -3.41 -5.26 5.80
CA GLN A 106 -4.27 -4.42 4.97
C GLN A 106 -3.49 -3.31 4.23
N PHE A 107 -2.31 -2.93 4.73
CA PHE A 107 -1.45 -1.93 4.10
C PHE A 107 -0.46 -2.51 3.09
N LEU A 108 -0.35 -3.83 3.03
CA LEU A 108 0.60 -4.50 2.14
C LEU A 108 -0.09 -4.90 0.84
N ALA A 109 0.46 -4.45 -0.26
CA ALA A 109 -0.09 -4.71 -1.59
C ALA A 109 1.02 -5.15 -2.56
N ARG A 110 0.64 -5.84 -3.63
CA ARG A 110 1.54 -6.15 -4.73
C ARG A 110 1.37 -5.10 -5.82
N ARG A 111 2.48 -4.47 -6.18
CA ARG A 111 2.50 -3.46 -7.23
C ARG A 111 2.60 -4.11 -8.61
N ASP A 112 1.65 -3.83 -9.50
CA ASP A 112 1.59 -4.45 -10.83
C ASP A 112 2.83 -4.14 -11.67
N SER A 113 3.35 -2.90 -11.61
CA SER A 113 4.51 -2.48 -12.41
C SER A 113 5.80 -3.22 -12.08
N THR A 114 5.96 -3.71 -10.86
CA THR A 114 7.15 -4.47 -10.43
C THR A 114 6.87 -5.94 -10.17
N GLY A 115 5.61 -6.32 -9.93
CA GLY A 115 5.22 -7.61 -9.40
C GLY A 115 5.71 -7.87 -7.97
N LEU A 116 6.21 -6.85 -7.26
CA LEU A 116 6.77 -6.93 -5.92
C LEU A 116 5.85 -6.24 -4.90
N MET A 117 6.11 -6.50 -3.61
CA MET A 117 5.36 -5.91 -2.52
C MET A 117 5.65 -4.41 -2.37
N THR A 118 4.66 -3.68 -1.90
CA THR A 118 4.71 -2.28 -1.50
C THR A 118 3.85 -2.04 -0.26
N ILE A 119 3.91 -0.83 0.31
CA ILE A 119 3.06 -0.38 1.42
C ILE A 119 2.22 0.80 0.94
N LEU A 120 0.91 0.70 1.14
CA LEU A 120 -0.03 1.79 0.89
C LEU A 120 -0.01 2.77 2.08
N ALA A 121 0.08 4.06 1.81
CA ALA A 121 0.18 5.08 2.84
C ALA A 121 -1.13 5.25 3.63
N GLY A 122 -2.28 5.03 2.99
CA GLY A 122 -3.57 5.08 3.67
C GLY A 122 -4.75 4.75 2.77
N LEU A 123 -5.52 3.76 3.14
CA LEU A 123 -6.72 3.34 2.43
C LEU A 123 -7.90 4.28 2.73
N PRO A 124 -8.75 4.59 1.73
CA PRO A 124 -8.64 4.24 0.31
C PRO A 124 -7.98 5.32 -0.55
N TRP A 125 -7.52 6.44 0.02
CA TRP A 125 -7.15 7.66 -0.74
C TRP A 125 -5.69 7.76 -1.14
N PHE A 126 -4.80 7.01 -0.48
CA PHE A 126 -3.36 7.15 -0.70
C PHE A 126 -2.77 5.85 -1.27
N THR A 127 -1.99 6.03 -2.31
CA THR A 127 -1.17 4.98 -2.91
C THR A 127 0.08 4.69 -2.08
N ASP A 128 1.11 4.16 -2.68
CA ASP A 128 2.40 3.96 -2.04
C ASP A 128 3.25 5.24 -2.11
N TRP A 129 3.63 5.70 -0.92
CA TRP A 129 4.46 6.89 -0.73
C TRP A 129 5.79 6.50 -0.09
N GLY A 130 6.90 7.06 -0.61
CA GLY A 130 8.24 6.67 -0.20
C GLY A 130 8.51 6.92 1.28
N ARG A 131 8.25 8.14 1.76
CA ARG A 131 8.41 8.50 3.18
C ARG A 131 7.58 7.59 4.08
N ASP A 132 6.29 7.47 3.78
CA ASP A 132 5.33 6.71 4.58
C ASP A 132 5.71 5.24 4.62
N THR A 133 6.05 4.67 3.47
CA THR A 133 6.53 3.28 3.36
C THR A 133 7.75 3.05 4.22
N MET A 134 8.78 3.90 4.14
CA MET A 134 10.04 3.69 4.85
C MET A 134 9.90 3.88 6.36
N ILE A 135 9.05 4.81 6.79
CA ILE A 135 8.76 5.03 8.22
C ILE A 135 7.93 3.85 8.78
N ALA A 136 6.89 3.43 8.06
CA ALA A 136 6.02 2.32 8.48
C ALA A 136 6.66 0.93 8.34
N PHE A 137 7.72 0.82 7.54
CA PHE A 137 8.38 -0.42 7.15
C PHE A 137 8.65 -1.37 8.32
N SER A 138 9.28 -0.88 9.38
CA SER A 138 9.63 -1.71 10.54
C SER A 138 8.41 -2.30 11.25
N GLY A 139 7.35 -1.49 11.39
CA GLY A 139 6.11 -1.92 12.06
C GLY A 139 5.33 -2.93 11.22
N LEU A 140 5.17 -2.64 9.93
CA LEU A 140 4.31 -3.45 9.06
C LEU A 140 4.98 -4.75 8.58
N THR A 141 6.32 -4.80 8.54
CA THR A 141 7.04 -5.97 8.02
C THR A 141 7.93 -6.65 9.06
N LEU A 142 8.83 -5.93 9.71
CA LEU A 142 9.83 -6.55 10.59
C LEU A 142 9.22 -7.03 11.91
N ALA A 143 8.33 -6.24 12.52
CA ALA A 143 7.61 -6.63 13.73
C ALA A 143 6.67 -7.81 13.47
N THR A 144 6.09 -7.92 12.29
CA THR A 144 5.23 -9.04 11.87
C THR A 144 6.00 -10.22 11.28
N ARG A 145 7.34 -10.14 11.25
CA ARG A 145 8.25 -11.13 10.66
C ARG A 145 8.02 -11.43 9.17
N ARG A 146 7.48 -10.48 8.45
CA ARG A 146 7.28 -10.57 6.99
C ARG A 146 8.56 -10.20 6.24
N PHE A 147 9.64 -10.92 6.48
CA PHE A 147 10.98 -10.59 5.97
C PHE A 147 11.10 -10.72 4.45
N SER A 148 10.32 -11.61 3.84
CA SER A 148 10.26 -11.72 2.39
C SER A 148 9.66 -10.45 1.78
N ASP A 149 8.53 -10.00 2.33
CA ASP A 149 7.85 -8.79 1.86
C ASP A 149 8.72 -7.55 2.08
N ALA A 150 9.43 -7.50 3.22
CA ALA A 150 10.41 -6.45 3.49
C ALA A 150 11.48 -6.35 2.38
N ARG A 151 12.04 -7.48 1.94
CA ARG A 151 13.01 -7.50 0.82
C ARG A 151 12.40 -7.00 -0.48
N GLU A 152 11.18 -7.44 -0.80
CA GLU A 152 10.48 -7.04 -2.01
C GLU A 152 10.19 -5.54 -1.99
N ILE A 153 9.75 -4.98 -0.85
CA ILE A 153 9.49 -3.54 -0.69
C ILE A 153 10.77 -2.72 -0.90
N LEU A 154 11.89 -3.11 -0.25
CA LEU A 154 13.16 -2.44 -0.47
C LEU A 154 13.57 -2.48 -1.94
N LEU A 155 13.36 -3.61 -2.62
CA LEU A 155 13.67 -3.75 -4.04
C LEU A 155 12.72 -2.95 -4.93
N THR A 156 11.43 -2.88 -4.61
CA THR A 156 10.46 -2.04 -5.32
C THR A 156 10.97 -0.61 -5.41
N PHE A 157 11.32 -0.02 -4.29
CA PHE A 157 11.79 1.37 -4.27
C PHE A 157 13.20 1.53 -4.90
N ALA A 158 14.08 0.54 -4.71
CA ALA A 158 15.40 0.57 -5.36
C ALA A 158 15.34 0.63 -6.88
N GLN A 159 14.35 -0.04 -7.50
CA GLN A 159 14.17 -0.05 -8.96
C GLN A 159 13.73 1.31 -9.52
N TYR A 160 13.17 2.16 -8.68
CA TYR A 160 12.65 3.47 -9.06
C TYR A 160 13.52 4.64 -8.56
N VAL A 161 14.67 4.38 -7.96
CA VAL A 161 15.60 5.48 -7.63
C VAL A 161 16.03 6.15 -8.93
N HIS A 162 15.86 7.46 -8.99
CA HIS A 162 16.21 8.28 -10.14
C HIS A 162 17.00 9.51 -9.69
N HIS A 163 18.15 9.74 -10.29
CA HIS A 163 19.08 10.81 -9.91
C HIS A 163 19.39 10.84 -8.39
N GLY A 164 19.46 9.65 -7.78
CA GLY A 164 19.71 9.51 -6.34
C GLY A 164 18.52 9.83 -5.44
N MET A 165 17.33 9.96 -5.98
CA MET A 165 16.12 10.22 -5.22
C MET A 165 15.19 9.01 -5.22
N VAL A 166 14.70 8.64 -4.04
CA VAL A 166 13.61 7.68 -3.86
C VAL A 166 12.29 8.37 -4.20
N PRO A 167 11.36 7.72 -4.92
CA PRO A 167 10.07 8.31 -5.21
C PRO A 167 9.33 8.75 -3.95
N ASN A 168 8.76 9.95 -3.98
CA ASN A 168 7.85 10.40 -2.93
C ASN A 168 6.48 9.73 -3.05
N MET A 169 5.96 9.60 -4.28
CA MET A 169 4.66 9.01 -4.55
C MET A 169 4.68 8.27 -5.88
N PHE A 170 3.98 7.14 -5.93
CA PHE A 170 3.63 6.46 -7.16
C PHE A 170 2.18 6.77 -7.52
N PRO A 171 1.90 7.44 -8.66
CA PRO A 171 0.53 7.65 -9.12
C PRO A 171 -0.19 6.33 -9.44
N ASP A 172 -1.53 6.33 -9.35
CA ASP A 172 -2.37 5.17 -9.69
C ASP A 172 -2.43 4.86 -11.18
N ASP A 173 -2.09 5.83 -12.02
CA ASP A 173 -2.05 5.72 -13.47
C ASP A 173 -0.61 5.50 -13.98
N GLU A 174 -0.46 5.45 -15.31
CA GLU A 174 0.82 5.23 -15.98
C GLU A 174 1.77 6.45 -15.94
N ARG A 175 1.49 7.47 -15.12
CA ARG A 175 2.37 8.64 -14.96
C ARG A 175 3.65 8.27 -14.25
N ASP A 176 4.70 9.05 -14.50
CA ASP A 176 5.99 8.88 -13.83
C ASP A 176 5.87 9.14 -12.32
N PRO A 177 6.63 8.43 -11.48
CA PRO A 177 6.71 8.69 -10.05
C PRO A 177 7.16 10.11 -9.74
N LEU A 178 6.70 10.66 -8.61
CA LEU A 178 7.09 11.99 -8.15
C LEU A 178 8.30 11.89 -7.21
N TYR A 179 9.31 12.76 -7.42
CA TYR A 179 10.58 12.71 -6.68
C TYR A 179 10.85 13.96 -5.82
N ASN A 180 9.84 14.76 -5.56
CA ASN A 180 9.93 16.05 -4.87
C ASN A 180 10.12 15.93 -3.34
N THR A 181 10.99 15.05 -2.85
CA THR A 181 11.20 14.87 -1.41
C THR A 181 12.67 14.57 -1.08
N ALA A 182 13.20 15.29 -0.08
CA ALA A 182 14.56 15.09 0.41
C ALA A 182 14.66 13.93 1.40
N ASP A 183 13.63 13.68 2.17
CA ASP A 183 13.70 12.76 3.31
C ASP A 183 13.37 11.30 2.97
N ALA A 184 12.60 11.01 1.91
CA ALA A 184 12.30 9.63 1.51
C ALA A 184 13.57 8.81 1.24
N SER A 185 14.56 9.42 0.56
CA SER A 185 15.86 8.79 0.30
C SER A 185 16.64 8.54 1.59
N LEU A 186 16.56 9.42 2.57
CA LEU A 186 17.23 9.25 3.87
C LEU A 186 16.53 8.19 4.72
N TRP A 187 15.20 8.15 4.72
CA TRP A 187 14.42 7.09 5.37
C TRP A 187 14.67 5.71 4.76
N TYR A 188 15.02 5.65 3.48
CA TYR A 188 15.38 4.38 2.84
C TYR A 188 16.61 3.73 3.49
N PHE A 189 17.65 4.53 3.86
CA PHE A 189 18.79 4.02 4.63
C PHE A 189 18.36 3.47 5.98
N TYR A 190 17.46 4.16 6.66
CA TYR A 190 16.92 3.70 7.93
C TYR A 190 16.20 2.35 7.80
N ALA A 191 15.37 2.19 6.77
CA ALA A 191 14.67 0.93 6.51
C ALA A 191 15.63 -0.23 6.22
N VAL A 192 16.69 0.01 5.42
CA VAL A 192 17.72 -0.99 5.13
C VAL A 192 18.51 -1.39 6.41
N ASP A 193 18.88 -0.42 7.22
CA ASP A 193 19.57 -0.65 8.49
C ASP A 193 18.68 -1.46 9.46
N ALA A 194 17.41 -1.06 9.59
CA ALA A 194 16.44 -1.76 10.42
C ALA A 194 16.24 -3.22 9.97
N TYR A 195 16.16 -3.45 8.65
CA TYR A 195 16.08 -4.79 8.09
C TYR A 195 17.27 -5.64 8.51
N LEU A 196 18.50 -5.16 8.30
CA LEU A 196 19.74 -5.89 8.64
C LEU A 196 19.88 -6.12 10.15
N LYS A 197 19.47 -5.17 11.00
CA LYS A 197 19.48 -5.32 12.45
C LYS A 197 18.57 -6.43 12.95
N VAL A 198 17.44 -6.64 12.29
CA VAL A 198 16.46 -7.65 12.70
C VAL A 198 16.76 -9.01 12.10
N THR A 199 17.15 -9.08 10.83
CA THR A 199 17.38 -10.35 10.13
C THR A 199 18.82 -10.86 10.31
N GLY A 200 19.82 -10.06 9.98
CA GLY A 200 21.23 -10.21 10.30
C GLY A 200 21.93 -11.48 9.81
N GLN A 201 21.31 -12.27 8.93
CA GLN A 201 21.93 -13.49 8.40
C GLN A 201 22.91 -13.16 7.26
N PRO A 202 23.94 -13.98 7.01
CA PRO A 202 24.84 -13.78 5.88
C PRO A 202 24.12 -13.62 4.53
N SER A 203 23.03 -14.34 4.32
CA SER A 203 22.19 -14.22 3.12
C SER A 203 21.50 -12.87 2.98
N ASP A 204 21.19 -12.21 4.10
CA ASP A 204 20.58 -10.88 4.10
C ASP A 204 21.58 -9.82 3.70
N TYR A 205 22.79 -9.90 4.26
CA TYR A 205 23.89 -9.02 3.85
C TYR A 205 24.27 -9.22 2.38
N ASP A 206 24.33 -10.46 1.88
CA ASP A 206 24.58 -10.74 0.48
C ASP A 206 23.49 -10.17 -0.43
N TYR A 207 22.21 -10.30 -0.03
CA TYR A 207 21.10 -9.70 -0.75
C TYR A 207 21.22 -8.19 -0.83
N ILE A 208 21.41 -7.52 0.32
CA ILE A 208 21.56 -6.06 0.39
C ILE A 208 22.77 -5.62 -0.43
N GLN A 209 23.91 -6.29 -0.29
CA GLN A 209 25.15 -5.95 -1.02
C GLN A 209 24.95 -5.99 -2.54
N ARG A 210 24.23 -6.99 -3.04
CA ARG A 210 24.05 -7.18 -4.50
C ARG A 210 22.92 -6.33 -5.09
N ARG A 211 21.86 -6.14 -4.36
CA ARG A 211 20.61 -5.58 -4.91
C ARG A 211 20.37 -4.14 -4.47
N ILE A 212 20.75 -3.76 -3.27
CA ILE A 212 20.40 -2.49 -2.63
C ILE A 212 21.60 -1.56 -2.50
N TYR A 213 22.77 -2.08 -2.11
CA TYR A 213 23.96 -1.28 -1.87
C TYR A 213 24.40 -0.40 -3.07
N PRO A 214 24.34 -0.85 -4.32
CA PRO A 214 24.63 0.03 -5.48
C PRO A 214 23.75 1.28 -5.50
N VAL A 215 22.46 1.13 -5.16
CA VAL A 215 21.49 2.22 -5.09
C VAL A 215 21.78 3.17 -3.93
N LEU A 216 22.12 2.63 -2.75
CA LEU A 216 22.54 3.44 -1.60
C LEU A 216 23.75 4.31 -1.96
N ARG A 217 24.71 3.77 -2.69
CA ARG A 217 25.89 4.54 -3.16
C ARG A 217 25.49 5.63 -4.14
N GLU A 218 24.56 5.37 -5.04
CA GLU A 218 24.02 6.36 -5.98
C GLU A 218 23.37 7.52 -5.21
N ILE A 219 22.53 7.22 -4.21
CA ILE A 219 21.89 8.24 -3.38
C ILE A 219 22.93 9.11 -2.66
N ILE A 220 23.93 8.50 -2.00
CA ILE A 220 24.99 9.24 -1.32
C ILE A 220 25.73 10.15 -2.31
N HIS A 221 26.09 9.62 -3.47
CA HIS A 221 26.83 10.39 -4.47
C HIS A 221 25.99 11.59 -4.96
N ALA A 222 24.72 11.38 -5.26
CA ALA A 222 23.83 12.43 -5.74
C ALA A 222 23.61 13.51 -4.68
N TYR A 223 23.36 13.13 -3.43
CA TYR A 223 23.21 14.10 -2.33
C TYR A 223 24.49 14.89 -2.07
N ALA A 224 25.67 14.29 -2.23
CA ALA A 224 26.94 14.99 -2.07
C ALA A 224 27.25 15.98 -3.21
N HIS A 225 26.71 15.77 -4.41
CA HIS A 225 27.05 16.56 -5.60
C HIS A 225 25.89 17.35 -6.19
N GLY A 226 24.68 17.14 -5.70
CA GLY A 226 23.46 17.77 -6.14
C GLY A 226 22.50 16.79 -6.83
N THR A 227 21.23 16.91 -6.49
CA THR A 227 20.10 16.22 -7.08
C THR A 227 19.16 17.23 -7.75
N ASP A 228 18.00 16.76 -8.20
CA ASP A 228 16.89 17.63 -8.60
C ASP A 228 16.32 18.39 -7.38
N PHE A 229 15.48 19.40 -7.60
CA PHE A 229 14.83 20.23 -6.57
C PHE A 229 15.80 20.93 -5.59
N SER A 230 17.02 21.27 -6.02
CA SER A 230 18.02 21.90 -5.17
C SER A 230 18.26 21.15 -3.85
N ILE A 231 18.35 19.81 -3.93
CA ILE A 231 18.68 18.95 -2.81
C ILE A 231 20.15 18.52 -2.95
N TYR A 232 21.00 18.94 -2.01
CA TYR A 232 22.44 18.67 -2.02
C TYR A 232 23.06 18.88 -0.63
N MET A 233 24.25 18.34 -0.43
CA MET A 233 25.07 18.63 0.75
C MET A 233 25.79 19.98 0.58
N ASP A 234 25.56 20.91 1.51
CA ASP A 234 26.21 22.20 1.51
C ASP A 234 27.61 22.15 2.17
N ASP A 235 28.35 23.28 2.15
CA ASP A 235 29.71 23.39 2.68
C ASP A 235 29.80 23.10 4.19
N ASP A 236 28.69 23.24 4.91
CA ASP A 236 28.57 22.88 6.34
C ASP A 236 28.28 21.38 6.59
N ALA A 237 28.26 20.58 5.53
CA ALA A 237 27.92 19.17 5.52
C ALA A 237 26.46 18.84 5.92
N LEU A 238 25.57 19.81 5.91
CA LEU A 238 24.14 19.60 6.06
C LEU A 238 23.46 19.48 4.68
N ILE A 239 22.30 18.87 4.68
CA ILE A 239 21.50 18.76 3.46
C ILE A 239 20.69 20.05 3.27
N HIS A 240 21.01 20.78 2.22
CA HIS A 240 20.14 21.82 1.67
C HIS A 240 19.00 21.15 0.89
N ALA A 241 17.78 21.65 1.03
CA ALA A 241 16.62 21.07 0.35
C ALA A 241 15.64 22.14 -0.12
N GLY A 242 15.40 22.16 -1.42
CA GLY A 242 14.44 23.03 -2.06
C GLY A 242 14.91 24.45 -2.31
N SER A 243 14.14 25.18 -3.08
CA SER A 243 14.30 26.62 -3.32
C SER A 243 12.94 27.29 -3.43
N GLY A 244 12.82 28.50 -2.91
CA GLY A 244 11.56 29.25 -2.97
C GLY A 244 10.42 28.54 -2.27
N LEU A 245 9.40 28.14 -3.04
CA LEU A 245 8.19 27.46 -2.55
C LEU A 245 8.18 25.94 -2.82
N ASP A 246 9.34 25.32 -3.00
CA ASP A 246 9.42 23.88 -3.22
C ASP A 246 8.96 23.11 -1.97
N GLN A 247 8.08 22.15 -2.16
CA GLN A 247 7.55 21.27 -1.13
C GLN A 247 8.37 19.97 -1.14
N VAL A 248 9.49 19.95 -0.41
CA VAL A 248 10.47 18.84 -0.48
C VAL A 248 10.62 18.06 0.83
N THR A 249 9.73 18.30 1.81
CA THR A 249 9.67 17.57 3.07
C THR A 249 8.23 17.22 3.44
N TRP A 250 8.02 16.65 4.63
CA TRP A 250 6.68 16.39 5.17
C TRP A 250 5.86 17.66 5.45
N MET A 251 6.55 18.82 5.60
CA MET A 251 5.91 20.13 5.73
C MET A 251 5.60 20.69 4.34
N ASP A 252 4.62 20.14 3.69
CA ASP A 252 4.27 20.38 2.29
C ASP A 252 2.94 21.14 2.11
N VAL A 253 2.34 21.63 3.19
CA VAL A 253 1.15 22.46 3.13
C VAL A 253 1.52 23.87 2.73
N ARG A 254 0.91 24.32 1.63
CA ARG A 254 1.04 25.70 1.15
C ARG A 254 -0.15 26.53 1.62
N VAL A 255 0.11 27.65 2.29
CA VAL A 255 -0.89 28.60 2.75
C VAL A 255 -0.61 29.96 2.11
N GLY A 256 -1.33 30.29 1.03
CA GLY A 256 -1.10 31.50 0.25
C GLY A 256 0.28 31.50 -0.42
N ASP A 257 1.09 32.51 -0.10
CA ASP A 257 2.47 32.66 -0.61
C ASP A 257 3.53 32.10 0.37
N TRP A 258 3.07 31.35 1.38
CA TRP A 258 3.91 30.69 2.38
C TRP A 258 3.97 29.18 2.11
#